data_694301e4d04bcfdea7d15bda3fc188be
#
_entry.id   694301e4d04bcfdea7d15bda3fc188be
#
_cell.length_a   1.000
_cell.length_b   1.000
_cell.length_c   1.000
_cell.angle_alpha   90.00
_cell.angle_beta   90.00
_cell.angle_gamma   90.00
#
_symmetry.space_group_name_H-M   'P 1'
#
loop_
_entity.id
_entity.type
_entity.pdbx_description
1 polymer ?
#
loop_
_entity_poly.entity_id
_entity_poly.type
_entity_poly.pdbx_seq_one_letter_code
_entity_poly.pdbx_strand_id
1 'polypeptide(L)'
;MEIYFHGGGFVFGSRDTHDGVCRIAANRARTKVLSVDYRLAPENKFPAALDDALESLLWAQKNAVKLGVDPERIAVAGDSAGGNLSAALCLKAKDLHLKLPRLQVFSYIRV
;
A
#
# COMPACT_ATOMS: atom_id res chain seq x y z
N MET A 1 -0.08 9.36 7.12
CA MET A 1 -0.62 8.87 5.84
C MET A 1 -0.60 7.36 5.80
N GLU A 2 -1.60 6.78 5.22
CA GLU A 2 -1.70 5.34 5.00
C GLU A 2 -1.72 5.05 3.51
N ILE A 3 -0.85 4.15 3.06
CA ILE A 3 -0.85 3.64 1.68
C ILE A 3 -1.59 2.30 1.71
N TYR A 4 -2.69 2.21 1.00
CA TYR A 4 -3.57 1.05 1.03
C TYR A 4 -3.49 0.25 -0.27
N PHE A 5 -3.28 -1.06 -0.14
CA PHE A 5 -3.26 -2.02 -1.23
C PHE A 5 -4.47 -2.95 -1.11
N HIS A 6 -5.34 -2.93 -2.11
CA HIS A 6 -6.57 -3.73 -2.09
C HIS A 6 -6.30 -5.23 -2.23
N GLY A 7 -7.23 -6.05 -1.72
CA GLY A 7 -7.24 -7.50 -1.93
C GLY A 7 -7.76 -7.87 -3.31
N GLY A 8 -7.85 -9.15 -3.58
CA GLY A 8 -8.37 -9.70 -4.84
C GLY A 8 -7.47 -10.74 -5.47
N GLY A 9 -6.60 -11.41 -4.69
CA GLY A 9 -5.76 -12.51 -5.15
C GLY A 9 -4.73 -12.12 -6.21
N PHE A 10 -4.41 -10.83 -6.34
CA PHE A 10 -3.55 -10.26 -7.38
C PHE A 10 -4.15 -10.31 -8.80
N VAL A 11 -5.39 -10.73 -8.93
CA VAL A 11 -6.06 -10.92 -10.23
C VAL A 11 -7.20 -9.92 -10.46
N PHE A 12 -7.89 -9.51 -9.40
CA PHE A 12 -8.98 -8.55 -9.48
C PHE A 12 -8.96 -7.60 -8.29
N GLY A 13 -9.92 -6.68 -8.26
CA GLY A 13 -9.98 -5.60 -7.29
C GLY A 13 -9.39 -4.31 -7.86
N SER A 14 -9.71 -3.20 -7.24
CA SER A 14 -9.27 -1.87 -7.67
C SER A 14 -9.45 -0.86 -6.55
N ARG A 15 -9.07 0.39 -6.80
CA ARG A 15 -9.41 1.51 -5.91
C ARG A 15 -10.91 1.59 -5.69
N ASP A 16 -11.70 1.37 -6.73
CA ASP A 16 -13.14 1.53 -6.67
C ASP A 16 -13.79 0.46 -5.80
N THR A 17 -13.32 -0.80 -5.86
CA THR A 17 -13.85 -1.89 -5.04
C THR A 17 -13.59 -1.69 -3.55
N HIS A 18 -12.54 -0.96 -3.20
CA HIS A 18 -12.13 -0.75 -1.81
C HIS A 18 -12.26 0.72 -1.35
N ASP A 19 -12.93 1.56 -2.14
CA ASP A 19 -13.10 2.97 -1.84
C ASP A 19 -13.77 3.20 -0.47
N GLY A 20 -14.82 2.44 -0.16
CA GLY A 20 -15.54 2.55 1.11
C GLY A 20 -14.64 2.28 2.31
N VAL A 21 -13.81 1.24 2.26
CA VAL A 21 -12.85 0.90 3.32
C VAL A 21 -11.84 2.03 3.51
N CYS A 22 -11.30 2.56 2.42
CA CYS A 22 -10.33 3.66 2.47
C CYS A 22 -10.94 4.93 3.05
N ARG A 23 -12.19 5.26 2.70
CA ARG A 23 -12.90 6.42 3.25
C ARG A 23 -13.15 6.29 4.74
N ILE A 24 -13.54 5.10 5.20
CA ILE A 24 -13.73 4.83 6.63
C ILE A 24 -12.40 4.98 7.38
N ALA A 25 -11.32 4.42 6.84
CA ALA A 25 -10.00 4.54 7.43
C ALA A 25 -9.56 6.00 7.54
N ALA A 26 -9.73 6.77 6.47
CA ALA A 26 -9.37 8.19 6.45
C ALA A 26 -10.15 8.99 7.49
N ASN A 27 -11.45 8.74 7.59
CA ASN A 27 -12.32 9.45 8.54
C ASN A 27 -12.00 9.09 9.99
N ARG A 28 -11.89 7.81 10.30
CA ARG A 28 -11.72 7.34 11.68
C ARG A 28 -10.33 7.62 12.22
N ALA A 29 -9.31 7.43 11.40
CA ALA A 29 -7.93 7.69 11.79
C ALA A 29 -7.52 9.15 11.59
N ARG A 30 -8.37 9.96 10.95
CA ARG A 30 -8.07 11.36 10.61
C ARG A 30 -6.74 11.47 9.87
N THR A 31 -6.56 10.61 8.89
CA THR A 31 -5.34 10.52 8.08
C THR A 31 -5.66 10.56 6.60
N LYS A 32 -4.67 10.90 5.81
CA LYS A 32 -4.77 10.78 4.36
C LYS A 32 -4.51 9.33 3.97
N VAL A 33 -5.30 8.82 3.04
CA VAL A 33 -5.15 7.47 2.51
C VAL A 33 -4.86 7.55 1.01
N LEU A 34 -3.76 6.93 0.62
CA LEU A 34 -3.41 6.73 -0.78
C LEU A 34 -3.81 5.31 -1.17
N SER A 35 -4.86 5.18 -1.96
CA SER A 35 -5.31 3.89 -2.49
C SER A 35 -4.63 3.61 -3.82
N VAL A 36 -3.94 2.48 -3.92
CA VAL A 36 -3.09 2.17 -5.06
C VAL A 36 -3.73 1.15 -5.98
N ASP A 37 -3.83 1.49 -7.27
CA ASP A 37 -4.20 0.54 -8.32
C ASP A 37 -2.92 -0.10 -8.87
N TYR A 38 -2.44 -1.14 -8.20
CA TYR A 38 -1.27 -1.86 -8.67
C TYR A 38 -1.63 -2.79 -9.84
N ARG A 39 -0.64 -3.09 -10.67
CA ARG A 39 -0.85 -3.95 -11.85
C ARG A 39 -1.22 -5.37 -11.42
N LEU A 40 -2.20 -5.95 -12.11
CA LEU A 40 -2.78 -7.24 -11.76
C LEU A 40 -2.32 -8.34 -12.72
N ALA A 41 -2.27 -9.57 -12.20
CA ALA A 41 -2.12 -10.76 -13.01
C ALA A 41 -3.49 -11.11 -13.63
N PRO A 42 -3.55 -11.89 -14.72
CA PRO A 42 -2.42 -12.47 -15.45
C PRO A 42 -1.75 -11.52 -16.45
N GLU A 43 -2.33 -10.34 -16.71
CA GLU A 43 -1.81 -9.36 -17.68
C GLU A 43 -0.41 -8.87 -17.30
N ASN A 44 -0.18 -8.72 -16.00
CA ASN A 44 1.09 -8.29 -15.43
C ASN A 44 1.51 -9.29 -14.36
N LYS A 45 2.48 -10.13 -14.67
CA LYS A 45 2.95 -11.16 -13.75
C LYS A 45 3.84 -10.57 -12.67
N PHE A 46 3.99 -11.29 -11.54
CA PHE A 46 4.96 -10.96 -10.52
C PHE A 46 6.35 -10.75 -11.18
N PRO A 47 7.11 -9.72 -10.81
CA PRO A 47 6.90 -8.86 -9.62
C PRO A 47 6.21 -7.51 -9.89
N ALA A 48 5.39 -7.38 -10.92
CA ALA A 48 4.80 -6.09 -11.30
C ALA A 48 4.07 -5.41 -10.14
N ALA A 49 3.22 -6.13 -9.41
CA ALA A 49 2.49 -5.57 -8.27
C ALA A 49 3.44 -5.09 -7.16
N LEU A 50 4.49 -5.86 -6.89
CA LEU A 50 5.49 -5.49 -5.87
C LEU A 50 6.27 -4.24 -6.29
N ASP A 51 6.64 -4.14 -7.57
CA ASP A 51 7.33 -2.97 -8.09
C ASP A 51 6.45 -1.73 -7.98
N ASP A 52 5.16 -1.85 -8.28
CA ASP A 52 4.21 -0.76 -8.14
C ASP A 52 4.04 -0.34 -6.67
N ALA A 53 4.00 -1.31 -5.77
CA ALA A 53 3.91 -1.03 -4.33
C ALA A 53 5.14 -0.27 -3.83
N LEU A 54 6.33 -0.71 -4.22
CA LEU A 54 7.57 -0.04 -3.86
C LEU A 54 7.61 1.39 -4.42
N GLU A 55 7.22 1.55 -5.67
CA GLU A 55 7.17 2.86 -6.31
C GLU A 55 6.18 3.80 -5.60
N SER A 56 5.03 3.29 -5.17
CA SER A 56 4.05 4.08 -4.43
C SER A 56 4.60 4.55 -3.07
N LEU A 57 5.36 3.71 -2.39
CA LEU A 57 6.02 4.09 -1.13
C LEU A 57 7.05 5.20 -1.37
N LEU A 58 7.91 5.03 -2.37
CA LEU A 58 8.92 6.03 -2.70
C LEU A 58 8.30 7.35 -3.11
N TRP A 59 7.23 7.29 -3.90
CA TRP A 59 6.48 8.47 -4.31
C TRP A 59 5.89 9.21 -3.11
N ALA A 60 5.26 8.48 -2.19
CA ALA A 60 4.65 9.06 -1.00
C ALA A 60 5.71 9.72 -0.10
N GLN A 61 6.84 9.07 0.10
CA GLN A 61 7.94 9.61 0.90
C GLN A 61 8.50 10.89 0.27
N LYS A 62 8.68 10.89 -1.04
CA LYS A 62 9.20 12.04 -1.78
C LYS A 62 8.25 13.23 -1.76
N ASN A 63 6.94 12.99 -1.81
CA ASN A 63 5.92 14.02 -1.93
C ASN A 63 5.21 14.33 -0.60
N ALA A 64 5.64 13.75 0.50
CA ALA A 64 4.96 13.86 1.79
C ALA A 64 4.74 15.31 2.23
N VAL A 65 5.78 16.12 2.22
CA VAL A 65 5.69 17.53 2.62
C VAL A 65 4.71 18.30 1.73
N LYS A 66 4.76 18.08 0.42
CA LYS A 66 3.84 18.69 -0.54
C LYS A 66 2.39 18.29 -0.29
N LEU A 67 2.16 17.06 0.19
CA LEU A 67 0.83 16.55 0.53
C LEU A 67 0.37 16.97 1.93
N GLY A 68 1.19 17.69 2.68
CA GLY A 68 0.89 18.05 4.06
C GLY A 68 1.01 16.85 5.01
N VAL A 69 1.89 15.91 4.72
CA VAL A 69 2.10 14.68 5.48
C VAL A 69 3.51 14.67 6.05
N ASP A 70 3.65 14.18 7.27
CA ASP A 70 4.95 13.93 7.87
C ASP A 70 5.56 12.68 7.22
N PRO A 71 6.73 12.78 6.54
CA PRO A 71 7.37 11.64 5.91
C PRO A 71 7.79 10.53 6.89
N GLU A 72 7.88 10.85 8.18
CA GLU A 72 8.17 9.87 9.22
C GLU A 72 6.92 9.09 9.67
N ARG A 73 5.74 9.48 9.21
CA ARG A 73 4.45 8.91 9.62
C ARG A 73 3.69 8.35 8.43
N ILE A 74 4.32 7.45 7.70
CA ILE A 74 3.71 6.74 6.58
C ILE A 74 3.54 5.27 6.98
N ALA A 75 2.31 4.79 6.92
CA ALA A 75 1.96 3.39 7.15
C ALA A 75 1.59 2.73 5.83
N VAL A 76 1.76 1.43 5.75
CA VAL A 76 1.23 0.62 4.65
C VAL A 76 0.22 -0.35 5.21
N ALA A 77 -0.84 -0.59 4.44
CA ALA A 77 -1.94 -1.44 4.86
C ALA A 77 -2.55 -2.15 3.66
N GLY A 78 -3.27 -3.22 3.94
CA GLY A 78 -3.99 -3.94 2.89
C GLY A 78 -4.75 -5.11 3.44
N ASP A 79 -5.65 -5.65 2.64
CA ASP A 79 -6.41 -6.84 2.95
C ASP A 79 -6.03 -7.98 2.01
N SER A 80 -5.96 -9.22 2.52
CA SER A 80 -5.67 -10.42 1.74
C SER A 80 -4.39 -10.24 0.89
N ALA A 81 -4.50 -10.26 -0.44
CA ALA A 81 -3.36 -10.04 -1.35
C ALA A 81 -2.66 -8.69 -1.09
N GLY A 82 -3.43 -7.65 -0.77
CA GLY A 82 -2.88 -6.34 -0.41
C GLY A 82 -2.10 -6.37 0.90
N GLY A 83 -2.52 -7.18 1.87
CA GLY A 83 -1.77 -7.41 3.10
C GLY A 83 -0.43 -8.10 2.82
N ASN A 84 -0.45 -9.14 1.98
CA ASN A 84 0.78 -9.81 1.54
C ASN A 84 1.69 -8.85 0.79
N LEU A 85 1.14 -8.02 -0.06
CA LEU A 85 1.89 -7.02 -0.82
C LEU A 85 2.57 -6.01 0.10
N SER A 86 1.87 -5.55 1.13
CA SER A 86 2.43 -4.65 2.15
C SER A 86 3.63 -5.28 2.87
N ALA A 87 3.52 -6.55 3.24
CA ALA A 87 4.62 -7.28 3.88
C ALA A 87 5.81 -7.44 2.94
N ALA A 88 5.56 -7.87 1.71
CA ALA A 88 6.60 -8.04 0.70
C ALA A 88 7.32 -6.73 0.38
N LEU A 89 6.56 -5.63 0.30
CA LEU A 89 7.10 -4.29 0.10
C LEU A 89 8.10 -3.91 1.19
N CYS A 90 7.76 -4.16 2.45
CA CYS A 90 8.64 -3.83 3.56
C CYS A 90 9.93 -4.66 3.55
N LEU A 91 9.83 -5.94 3.22
CA LEU A 91 11.00 -6.80 3.06
C LEU A 91 11.90 -6.33 1.92
N LYS A 92 11.30 -5.98 0.78
CA LYS A 92 12.03 -5.45 -0.38
C LYS A 92 12.73 -4.14 -0.04
N ALA A 93 12.04 -3.23 0.61
CA ALA A 93 12.61 -1.95 1.03
C ALA A 93 13.78 -2.14 1.99
N LYS A 94 13.66 -3.08 2.92
CA LYS A 94 14.75 -3.43 3.83
C LYS A 94 15.96 -3.97 3.09
N ASP A 95 15.76 -4.88 2.15
CA ASP A 95 16.86 -5.46 1.35
C ASP A 95 17.58 -4.40 0.51
N LEU A 96 16.87 -3.41 0.03
CA LEU A 96 17.43 -2.31 -0.75
C LEU A 96 17.96 -1.16 0.11
N HIS A 97 17.95 -1.30 1.44
CA HIS A 97 18.37 -0.25 2.39
C HIS A 97 17.61 1.07 2.22
N LEU A 98 16.31 0.96 1.86
CA LEU A 98 15.43 2.10 1.74
C LEU A 98 14.75 2.40 3.07
N LYS A 99 14.23 3.63 3.20
CA LYS A 99 13.46 4.03 4.38
C LYS A 99 12.17 3.21 4.47
N LEU A 100 11.97 2.56 5.62
CA LEU A 100 10.79 1.73 5.85
C LEU A 100 9.58 2.56 6.25
N PRO A 101 8.35 2.05 5.97
CA PRO A 101 7.16 2.60 6.58
C PRO A 101 7.22 2.49 8.10
N ARG A 102 6.55 3.40 8.79
CA ARG A 102 6.48 3.41 10.25
C ARG A 102 5.67 2.24 10.81
N LEU A 103 4.64 1.83 10.09
CA LEU A 103 3.67 0.83 10.55
C LEU A 103 3.15 0.02 9.37
N GLN A 104 2.91 -1.27 9.64
CA GLN A 104 2.20 -2.17 8.72
C GLN A 104 0.90 -2.60 9.36
N VAL A 105 -0.20 -2.51 8.63
CA VAL A 105 -1.52 -2.92 9.11
C VAL A 105 -2.10 -3.96 8.16
N PHE A 106 -2.45 -5.12 8.68
CA PHE A 106 -3.03 -6.20 7.90
C PHE A 106 -4.44 -6.49 8.39
N SER A 107 -5.43 -6.32 7.53
CA SER A 107 -6.79 -6.68 7.86
C SER A 107 -7.01 -8.19 7.78
N TYR A 108 -6.33 -8.84 6.84
CA TYR A 108 -6.44 -10.28 6.61
C TYR A 108 -5.25 -10.75 5.79
N ILE A 109 -4.49 -11.72 6.31
CA ILE A 109 -3.38 -12.33 5.59
C ILE A 109 -3.70 -13.81 5.38
N ARG A 110 -3.60 -14.25 4.13
CA ARG A 110 -3.74 -15.64 3.77
C ARG A 110 -2.34 -16.26 3.65
N VAL A 111 -2.14 -17.26 4.44
CA VAL A 111 -0.86 -17.98 4.47
C VAL A 111 -0.89 -19.15 3.51
#